data_e927183dd4ab368d688f78d3c2d6ff1b
#
_entry.id   e927183dd4ab368d688f78d3c2d6ff1b
#
_cell.length_a   1.000
_cell.length_b   1.000
_cell.length_c   1.000
_cell.angle_alpha   90.00
_cell.angle_beta   90.00
_cell.angle_gamma   90.00
#
_symmetry.space_group_name_H-M   'P 1'
#
loop_
_entity.id
_entity.type
_entity.pdbx_description
1 polymer ?
#
loop_
_entity_poly.entity_id
_entity_poly.type
_entity_poly.pdbx_seq_one_letter_code
_entity_poly.pdbx_strand_id
1 'polypeptide(L)'
;MGGSFKSHGNCSPVAEYNYWCDPDGASLVYETLHQNGQKIHMVGLDVTQKVRLTTDHVAILDKYAAPENRPIVDYLKQALPFYFRFNRLQNNCLDHCPVHDPLAMLAAVDPSVVTVRTIPARVECGGSFCRGMVVADLREHPIEAPGVSICVDVDSRRALEELLTTFMA
;
A
#
# COMPACT_ATOMS: atom_id res chain seq x y z
N MET A 1 -0.22 5.37 -2.77
CA MET A 1 0.17 4.38 -1.73
C MET A 1 0.65 5.12 -0.50
N GLY A 2 0.17 4.77 0.70
CA GLY A 2 0.65 5.34 1.95
C GLY A 2 -0.32 5.18 3.11
N GLY A 3 0.21 5.42 4.31
CA GLY A 3 -0.53 5.41 5.56
C GLY A 3 -0.75 4.03 6.16
N SER A 4 -1.13 4.06 7.42
CA SER A 4 -1.53 2.89 8.21
C SER A 4 -2.51 3.36 9.28
N PHE A 5 -3.64 2.67 9.47
CA PHE A 5 -4.63 3.07 10.47
C PHE A 5 -4.97 1.98 11.50
N LYS A 6 -4.78 0.70 11.14
CA LYS A 6 -4.96 -0.45 12.05
C LYS A 6 -3.71 -1.32 12.12
N SER A 7 -2.97 -1.44 11.02
CA SER A 7 -1.71 -2.17 11.03
C SER A 7 -0.59 -1.37 11.70
N HIS A 8 0.46 -2.05 12.11
CA HIS A 8 1.68 -1.36 12.55
C HIS A 8 2.30 -0.59 11.38
N GLY A 9 3.00 0.48 11.70
CA GLY A 9 3.84 1.20 10.76
C GLY A 9 5.04 0.38 10.30
N ASN A 10 5.73 0.87 9.29
CA ASN A 10 6.98 0.28 8.78
C ASN A 10 8.18 1.23 8.93
N CYS A 11 7.95 2.50 9.26
CA CYS A 11 8.99 3.49 9.54
C CYS A 11 9.06 3.84 11.03
N SER A 12 7.90 3.91 11.68
CA SER A 12 7.76 3.98 13.13
C SER A 12 6.73 2.93 13.57
N PRO A 13 6.52 2.71 14.89
CA PRO A 13 5.49 1.76 15.35
C PRO A 13 4.09 2.02 14.80
N VAL A 14 3.78 3.26 14.41
CA VAL A 14 2.42 3.67 14.01
C VAL A 14 2.34 4.31 12.63
N ALA A 15 3.48 4.68 12.02
CA ALA A 15 3.49 5.42 10.76
C ALA A 15 4.09 4.62 9.60
N GLU A 16 3.45 4.70 8.46
CA GLU A 16 3.98 4.27 7.17
C GLU A 16 4.99 5.32 6.65
N TYR A 17 6.00 4.86 5.91
CA TYR A 17 7.14 5.65 5.48
C TYR A 17 6.79 6.94 4.75
N ASN A 18 5.90 6.90 3.76
CA ASN A 18 5.53 8.07 2.97
C ASN A 18 4.86 9.14 3.85
N TYR A 19 3.96 8.73 4.74
CA TYR A 19 3.29 9.63 5.68
C TYR A 19 4.22 10.11 6.80
N TRP A 20 5.19 9.29 7.18
CA TRP A 20 6.20 9.70 8.16
C TRP A 20 7.18 10.73 7.58
N CYS A 21 7.53 10.61 6.30
CA CYS A 21 8.42 11.56 5.60
C CYS A 21 7.80 12.95 5.52
N ASP A 22 6.52 13.04 5.14
CA ASP A 22 5.80 14.32 4.99
C ASP A 22 4.35 14.23 5.48
N PRO A 23 4.12 14.20 6.80
CA PRO A 23 2.77 14.14 7.34
C PRO A 23 1.99 15.44 7.10
N ASP A 24 2.68 16.60 7.04
CA ASP A 24 2.04 17.89 6.75
C ASP A 24 1.49 17.91 5.33
N GLY A 25 2.27 17.42 4.35
CA GLY A 25 1.82 17.26 2.97
C GLY A 25 0.65 16.28 2.85
N ALA A 26 0.72 15.13 3.53
CA ALA A 26 -0.38 14.16 3.54
C ALA A 26 -1.66 14.75 4.17
N SER A 27 -1.54 15.49 5.29
CA SER A 27 -2.66 16.19 5.92
C SER A 27 -3.26 17.25 5.00
N LEU A 28 -2.43 18.05 4.34
CA LEU A 28 -2.86 19.08 3.39
C LEU A 28 -3.64 18.48 2.23
N VAL A 29 -3.20 17.34 1.70
CA VAL A 29 -3.91 16.60 0.64
C VAL A 29 -5.30 16.16 1.10
N TYR A 30 -5.42 15.61 2.33
CA TYR A 30 -6.72 15.22 2.88
C TYR A 30 -7.67 16.40 2.97
N GLU A 31 -7.23 17.50 3.58
CA GLU A 31 -8.05 18.70 3.77
C GLU A 31 -8.44 19.35 2.42
N THR A 32 -7.47 19.52 1.52
CA THR A 32 -7.71 20.18 0.22
C THR A 32 -8.69 19.41 -0.65
N LEU A 33 -8.52 18.09 -0.76
CA LEU A 33 -9.41 17.27 -1.58
C LEU A 33 -10.81 17.21 -0.96
N HIS A 34 -10.91 17.14 0.36
CA HIS A 34 -12.19 17.20 1.05
C HIS A 34 -12.92 18.52 0.80
N GLN A 35 -12.24 19.67 0.96
CA GLN A 35 -12.79 21.00 0.72
C GLN A 35 -13.28 21.18 -0.73
N ASN A 36 -12.60 20.55 -1.68
CA ASN A 36 -12.97 20.59 -3.11
C ASN A 36 -14.02 19.53 -3.50
N GLY A 37 -14.58 18.80 -2.54
CA GLY A 37 -15.54 17.73 -2.81
C GLY A 37 -14.95 16.53 -3.55
N GLN A 38 -13.63 16.41 -3.58
CA GLN A 38 -12.91 15.31 -4.22
C GLN A 38 -12.69 14.16 -3.23
N LYS A 39 -12.62 12.94 -3.77
CA LYS A 39 -12.33 11.74 -2.97
C LYS A 39 -10.84 11.40 -3.05
N ILE A 40 -10.25 11.08 -1.91
CA ILE A 40 -8.94 10.46 -1.84
C ILE A 40 -9.10 8.97 -1.53
N HIS A 41 -8.37 8.11 -2.24
CA HIS A 41 -8.29 6.69 -1.97
C HIS A 41 -6.95 6.38 -1.30
N MET A 42 -6.99 5.94 -0.05
CA MET A 42 -5.80 5.53 0.70
C MET A 42 -5.60 4.01 0.56
N VAL A 43 -4.50 3.62 -0.07
CA VAL A 43 -4.05 2.22 -0.14
C VAL A 43 -2.86 2.07 0.80
N GLY A 44 -3.15 1.76 2.06
CA GLY A 44 -2.18 1.73 3.15
C GLY A 44 -1.63 0.34 3.45
N LEU A 45 -0.76 0.26 4.46
CA LEU A 45 -0.16 -0.99 4.92
C LEU A 45 -1.20 -2.03 5.33
N ASP A 46 -2.38 -1.60 5.76
CA ASP A 46 -3.51 -2.46 6.16
C ASP A 46 -3.90 -3.49 5.09
N VAL A 47 -3.69 -3.16 3.84
CA VAL A 47 -3.96 -4.03 2.69
C VAL A 47 -2.69 -4.44 1.94
N THR A 48 -1.72 -3.55 1.78
CA THR A 48 -0.54 -3.83 0.95
C THR A 48 0.36 -4.92 1.53
N GLN A 49 0.44 -5.05 2.85
CA GLN A 49 1.18 -6.14 3.51
C GLN A 49 0.58 -7.53 3.30
N LYS A 50 -0.68 -7.60 2.85
CA LYS A 50 -1.36 -8.86 2.56
C LYS A 50 -1.02 -9.41 1.16
N VAL A 51 -0.60 -8.57 0.21
CA VAL A 51 -0.24 -8.98 -1.15
C VAL A 51 1.26 -9.24 -1.21
N ARG A 52 1.62 -10.53 -1.26
CA ARG A 52 2.99 -11.01 -1.00
C ARG A 52 3.59 -11.67 -2.22
N LEU A 53 4.62 -11.06 -2.76
CA LEU A 53 5.43 -11.65 -3.82
C LEU A 53 6.48 -12.58 -3.21
N THR A 54 6.67 -13.77 -3.80
CA THR A 54 7.67 -14.76 -3.39
C THR A 54 8.69 -15.00 -4.50
N THR A 55 9.77 -15.70 -4.18
CA THR A 55 10.75 -16.15 -5.18
C THR A 55 10.15 -17.08 -6.23
N ASP A 56 9.14 -17.88 -5.86
CA ASP A 56 8.43 -18.76 -6.80
C ASP A 56 7.62 -17.94 -7.83
N HIS A 57 7.00 -16.84 -7.39
CA HIS A 57 6.33 -15.93 -8.32
C HIS A 57 7.30 -15.30 -9.32
N VAL A 58 8.52 -14.96 -8.89
CA VAL A 58 9.57 -14.46 -9.78
C VAL A 58 10.00 -15.54 -10.78
N ALA A 59 10.11 -16.79 -10.36
CA ALA A 59 10.40 -17.92 -11.27
C ALA A 59 9.28 -18.17 -12.27
N ILE A 60 8.01 -17.99 -11.87
CA ILE A 60 6.85 -18.04 -12.78
C ILE A 60 6.93 -16.92 -13.82
N LEU A 61 7.21 -15.68 -13.39
CA LEU A 61 7.41 -14.56 -14.33
C LEU A 61 8.54 -14.84 -15.31
N ASP A 62 9.67 -15.35 -14.83
CA ASP A 62 10.82 -15.69 -15.68
C ASP A 62 10.48 -16.75 -16.73
N LYS A 63 9.64 -17.71 -16.38
CA LYS A 63 9.25 -18.79 -17.29
C LYS A 63 8.19 -18.37 -18.33
N TYR A 64 7.22 -17.53 -17.93
CA TYR A 64 6.01 -17.30 -18.71
C TYR A 64 5.83 -15.85 -19.20
N ALA A 65 6.78 -14.94 -18.93
CA ALA A 65 6.69 -13.57 -19.42
C ALA A 65 6.60 -13.52 -20.95
N ALA A 66 5.70 -12.67 -21.44
CA ALA A 66 5.62 -12.37 -22.85
C ALA A 66 6.94 -11.77 -23.38
N PRO A 67 7.30 -11.97 -24.66
CA PRO A 67 8.57 -11.50 -25.21
C PRO A 67 8.81 -9.99 -25.00
N GLU A 68 7.77 -9.17 -25.13
CA GLU A 68 7.80 -7.73 -24.93
C GLU A 68 8.08 -7.32 -23.46
N ASN A 69 7.65 -8.13 -22.52
CA ASN A 69 7.83 -7.89 -21.08
C ASN A 69 9.14 -8.48 -20.54
N ARG A 70 9.88 -9.25 -21.34
CA ARG A 70 11.14 -9.89 -20.94
C ARG A 70 12.16 -8.92 -20.34
N PRO A 71 12.42 -7.73 -20.94
CA PRO A 71 13.39 -6.79 -20.37
C PRO A 71 13.02 -6.32 -18.97
N ILE A 72 11.70 -6.15 -18.70
CA ILE A 72 11.20 -5.73 -17.37
C ILE A 72 11.40 -6.89 -16.37
N VAL A 73 11.04 -8.11 -16.76
CA VAL A 73 11.20 -9.28 -15.88
C VAL A 73 12.68 -9.53 -15.57
N ASP A 74 13.59 -9.39 -16.52
CA ASP A 74 15.03 -9.52 -16.30
C ASP A 74 15.56 -8.45 -15.36
N TYR A 75 15.04 -7.23 -15.42
CA TYR A 75 15.33 -6.19 -14.44
C TYR A 75 14.79 -6.57 -13.04
N LEU A 76 13.56 -7.02 -12.93
CA LEU A 76 12.96 -7.45 -11.67
C LEU A 76 13.76 -8.58 -11.01
N LYS A 77 14.26 -9.54 -11.79
CA LYS A 77 15.13 -10.63 -11.29
C LYS A 77 16.41 -10.11 -10.66
N GLN A 78 16.92 -8.97 -11.11
CA GLN A 78 18.12 -8.33 -10.54
C GLN A 78 17.81 -7.48 -9.30
N ALA A 79 16.69 -6.78 -9.30
CA ALA A 79 16.30 -5.85 -8.24
C ALA A 79 15.67 -6.56 -7.02
N LEU A 80 14.78 -7.53 -7.25
CA LEU A 80 14.01 -8.19 -6.19
C LEU A 80 14.85 -8.94 -5.15
N PRO A 81 15.99 -9.58 -5.44
CA PRO A 81 16.81 -10.21 -4.41
C PRO A 81 17.25 -9.24 -3.30
N PHE A 82 17.56 -7.99 -3.66
CA PHE A 82 17.84 -6.94 -2.67
C PHE A 82 16.61 -6.66 -1.81
N TYR A 83 15.43 -6.53 -2.42
CA TYR A 83 14.18 -6.23 -1.73
C TYR A 83 13.72 -7.40 -0.82
N PHE A 84 13.85 -8.64 -1.24
CA PHE A 84 13.63 -9.82 -0.40
C PHE A 84 14.57 -9.83 0.81
N ARG A 85 15.87 -9.56 0.60
CA ARG A 85 16.84 -9.48 1.68
C ARG A 85 16.51 -8.36 2.67
N PHE A 86 16.12 -7.19 2.18
CA PHE A 86 15.69 -6.07 3.01
C PHE A 86 14.49 -6.46 3.87
N ASN A 87 13.44 -7.03 3.27
CA ASN A 87 12.24 -7.45 4.01
C ASN A 87 12.53 -8.54 5.05
N ARG A 88 13.44 -9.46 4.75
CA ARG A 88 13.88 -10.48 5.71
C ARG A 88 14.53 -9.84 6.94
N LEU A 89 15.38 -8.86 6.75
CA LEU A 89 16.16 -8.24 7.83
C LEU A 89 15.32 -7.23 8.64
N GLN A 90 14.47 -6.45 7.99
CA GLN A 90 13.73 -5.36 8.62
C GLN A 90 12.33 -5.76 9.10
N ASN A 91 11.66 -6.63 8.36
CA ASN A 91 10.25 -6.96 8.59
C ASN A 91 10.04 -8.41 9.02
N ASN A 92 11.12 -9.17 9.26
CA ASN A 92 11.07 -10.60 9.57
C ASN A 92 10.26 -11.45 8.57
N CYS A 93 10.21 -11.00 7.30
CA CYS A 93 9.56 -11.71 6.21
C CYS A 93 10.55 -12.69 5.58
N LEU A 94 10.42 -13.99 5.88
CA LEU A 94 11.44 -14.98 5.53
C LEU A 94 11.55 -15.24 4.02
N ASP A 95 10.42 -15.27 3.30
CA ASP A 95 10.32 -15.79 1.93
C ASP A 95 9.47 -14.94 0.98
N HIS A 96 9.07 -13.75 1.42
CA HIS A 96 8.21 -12.86 0.62
C HIS A 96 8.55 -11.40 0.83
N CYS A 97 8.08 -10.56 -0.09
CA CYS A 97 8.02 -9.11 0.08
C CYS A 97 6.62 -8.60 -0.27
N PRO A 98 6.09 -7.60 0.45
CA PRO A 98 4.84 -6.98 0.08
C PRO A 98 5.02 -6.13 -1.19
N VAL A 99 3.96 -6.06 -2.01
CA VAL A 99 3.94 -5.26 -3.24
C VAL A 99 3.06 -4.03 -3.02
N HIS A 100 3.63 -3.00 -2.42
CA HIS A 100 2.91 -1.80 -1.98
C HIS A 100 2.36 -0.98 -3.14
N ASP A 101 3.23 -0.40 -3.95
CA ASP A 101 2.85 0.48 -5.06
C ASP A 101 2.15 -0.25 -6.21
N PRO A 102 2.54 -1.50 -6.58
CA PRO A 102 1.80 -2.26 -7.56
C PRO A 102 0.34 -2.51 -7.16
N LEU A 103 0.06 -2.78 -5.87
CA LEU A 103 -1.32 -2.91 -5.41
C LEU A 103 -2.08 -1.59 -5.50
N ALA A 104 -1.46 -0.46 -5.17
CA ALA A 104 -2.11 0.84 -5.28
C ALA A 104 -2.45 1.18 -6.73
N MET A 105 -1.56 0.87 -7.68
CA MET A 105 -1.83 1.01 -9.11
C MET A 105 -2.94 0.07 -9.56
N LEU A 106 -2.91 -1.19 -9.15
CA LEU A 106 -3.96 -2.16 -9.49
C LEU A 106 -5.33 -1.70 -8.94
N ALA A 107 -5.41 -1.22 -7.70
CA ALA A 107 -6.65 -0.70 -7.12
C ALA A 107 -7.20 0.54 -7.86
N ALA A 108 -6.35 1.31 -8.54
CA ALA A 108 -6.77 2.41 -9.39
C ALA A 108 -7.32 1.94 -10.74
N VAL A 109 -6.79 0.84 -11.30
CA VAL A 109 -7.21 0.26 -12.58
C VAL A 109 -8.42 -0.67 -12.40
N ASP A 110 -8.39 -1.52 -11.38
CA ASP A 110 -9.49 -2.40 -10.98
C ASP A 110 -9.82 -2.24 -9.47
N PRO A 111 -10.72 -1.31 -9.11
CA PRO A 111 -11.11 -1.10 -7.71
C PRO A 111 -11.77 -2.30 -7.05
N SER A 112 -12.20 -3.31 -7.82
CA SER A 112 -12.90 -4.49 -7.27
C SER A 112 -11.97 -5.46 -6.53
N VAL A 113 -10.65 -5.28 -6.63
CA VAL A 113 -9.66 -6.09 -5.87
C VAL A 113 -9.57 -5.68 -4.40
N VAL A 114 -10.09 -4.49 -4.05
CA VAL A 114 -10.05 -3.95 -2.68
C VAL A 114 -11.45 -3.66 -2.14
N THR A 115 -11.60 -3.75 -0.84
CA THR A 115 -12.80 -3.25 -0.14
C THR A 115 -12.49 -1.87 0.43
N VAL A 116 -13.30 -0.88 0.06
CA VAL A 116 -13.12 0.52 0.47
C VAL A 116 -14.21 0.95 1.43
N ARG A 117 -13.84 1.71 2.46
CA ARG A 117 -14.77 2.40 3.36
C ARG A 117 -14.39 3.88 3.44
N THR A 118 -15.37 4.77 3.36
CA THR A 118 -15.15 6.18 3.66
C THR A 118 -15.19 6.36 5.17
N ILE A 119 -14.09 6.82 5.73
CA ILE A 119 -13.89 6.96 7.18
C ILE A 119 -13.35 8.37 7.45
N PRO A 120 -13.90 9.11 8.43
CA PRO A 120 -13.30 10.36 8.88
C PRO A 120 -11.88 10.10 9.38
N ALA A 121 -10.89 10.76 8.79
CA ALA A 121 -9.50 10.52 9.12
C ALA A 121 -8.66 11.80 9.02
N ARG A 122 -7.62 11.86 9.86
CA ARG A 122 -6.59 12.90 9.88
C ARG A 122 -5.21 12.27 9.95
N VAL A 123 -4.21 13.05 9.57
CA VAL A 123 -2.80 12.67 9.74
C VAL A 123 -2.24 13.42 10.95
N GLU A 124 -1.60 12.70 11.87
CA GLU A 124 -0.91 13.31 13.01
C GLU A 124 0.41 13.92 12.58
N CYS A 125 0.51 15.25 12.65
CA CYS A 125 1.67 16.00 12.17
C CYS A 125 2.69 16.34 13.27
N GLY A 126 2.24 16.49 14.54
CA GLY A 126 3.03 17.09 15.61
C GLY A 126 3.42 16.17 16.76
N GLY A 127 2.87 14.98 16.86
CA GLY A 127 3.08 14.07 18.00
C GLY A 127 4.48 13.47 18.04
N SER A 128 5.12 13.50 19.22
CA SER A 128 6.46 12.93 19.42
C SER A 128 6.54 11.43 19.14
N PHE A 129 5.45 10.67 19.33
CA PHE A 129 5.38 9.22 19.14
C PHE A 129 4.48 8.80 17.98
N CYS A 130 3.55 9.68 17.57
CA CYS A 130 2.50 9.34 16.60
C CYS A 130 2.61 10.12 15.28
N ARG A 131 3.69 10.87 15.07
CA ARG A 131 3.91 11.64 13.84
C ARG A 131 3.80 10.72 12.61
N GLY A 132 2.96 11.12 11.63
CA GLY A 132 2.67 10.34 10.42
C GLY A 132 1.62 9.25 10.58
N MET A 133 1.02 9.08 11.78
CA MET A 133 -0.07 8.15 12.01
C MET A 133 -1.35 8.62 11.31
N VAL A 134 -2.08 7.73 10.68
CA VAL A 134 -3.46 8.00 10.23
C VAL A 134 -4.42 7.73 11.39
N VAL A 135 -5.03 8.79 11.89
CA VAL A 135 -6.05 8.73 12.93
C VAL A 135 -7.42 8.63 12.28
N ALA A 136 -7.91 7.40 12.08
CA ALA A 136 -9.23 7.13 11.52
C ALA A 136 -10.25 6.92 12.64
N ASP A 137 -11.35 7.68 12.62
CA ASP A 137 -12.38 7.60 13.65
C ASP A 137 -13.47 6.60 13.25
N LEU A 138 -13.47 5.46 13.92
CA LEU A 138 -14.39 4.34 13.68
C LEU A 138 -15.59 4.34 14.63
N ARG A 139 -15.73 5.34 15.50
CA ARG A 139 -16.84 5.43 16.45
C ARG A 139 -18.16 5.70 15.71
N GLU A 140 -19.27 5.42 16.37
CA GLU A 140 -20.63 5.69 15.83
C GLU A 140 -20.86 7.18 15.57
N HIS A 141 -20.31 8.03 16.45
CA HIS A 141 -20.35 9.48 16.33
C HIS A 141 -18.91 10.01 16.19
N PRO A 142 -18.34 10.00 14.97
CA PRO A 142 -16.97 10.40 14.76
C PRO A 142 -16.81 11.92 14.91
N ILE A 143 -15.57 12.35 15.19
CA ILE A 143 -15.22 13.77 15.12
C ILE A 143 -15.32 14.26 13.67
N GLU A 144 -15.55 15.57 13.49
CA GLU A 144 -15.49 16.20 12.20
C GLU A 144 -14.07 16.11 11.62
N ALA A 145 -13.95 15.46 10.48
CA ALA A 145 -12.68 15.25 9.78
C ALA A 145 -12.94 14.96 8.30
N PRO A 146 -11.94 15.11 7.41
CA PRO A 146 -12.04 14.70 6.01
C PRO A 146 -12.49 13.25 5.88
N GLY A 147 -13.46 13.01 5.01
CA GLY A 147 -13.89 11.66 4.64
C GLY A 147 -12.89 11.04 3.66
N VAL A 148 -12.08 10.10 4.13
CA VAL A 148 -11.06 9.40 3.34
C VAL A 148 -11.58 8.02 2.95
N SER A 149 -11.50 7.69 1.67
CA SER A 149 -11.82 6.35 1.16
C SER A 149 -10.64 5.41 1.43
N ILE A 150 -10.69 4.71 2.56
CA ILE A 150 -9.62 3.83 3.02
C ILE A 150 -9.86 2.41 2.52
N CYS A 151 -8.85 1.80 1.88
CA CYS A 151 -8.85 0.38 1.56
C CYS A 151 -8.69 -0.41 2.85
N VAL A 152 -9.75 -1.14 3.24
CA VAL A 152 -9.82 -1.86 4.52
C VAL A 152 -9.57 -3.36 4.38
N ASP A 153 -9.76 -3.89 3.16
CA ASP A 153 -9.45 -5.29 2.83
C ASP A 153 -9.08 -5.44 1.36
N VAL A 154 -8.48 -6.58 1.00
CA VAL A 154 -8.00 -6.90 -0.35
C VAL A 154 -8.14 -8.40 -0.62
N ASP A 155 -8.59 -8.76 -1.82
CA ASP A 155 -8.41 -10.11 -2.36
C ASP A 155 -6.95 -10.28 -2.81
N SER A 156 -6.11 -10.68 -1.86
CA SER A 156 -4.65 -10.74 -2.07
C SER A 156 -4.25 -11.77 -3.12
N ARG A 157 -5.01 -12.88 -3.25
CA ARG A 157 -4.74 -13.89 -4.26
C ARG A 157 -5.03 -13.33 -5.65
N ARG A 158 -6.23 -12.80 -5.85
CA ARG A 158 -6.62 -12.20 -7.13
C ARG A 158 -5.71 -11.04 -7.52
N ALA A 159 -5.41 -10.13 -6.58
CA ALA A 159 -4.52 -9.01 -6.83
C ALA A 159 -3.13 -9.47 -7.30
N LEU A 160 -2.58 -10.51 -6.69
CA LEU A 160 -1.28 -11.05 -7.10
C LEU A 160 -1.37 -11.76 -8.47
N GLU A 161 -2.42 -12.55 -8.72
CA GLU A 161 -2.67 -13.20 -10.02
C GLU A 161 -2.76 -12.17 -11.15
N GLU A 162 -3.51 -11.07 -10.96
CA GLU A 162 -3.65 -10.01 -11.95
C GLU A 162 -2.33 -9.28 -12.20
N LEU A 163 -1.57 -8.96 -11.14
CA LEU A 163 -0.24 -8.37 -11.28
C LEU A 163 0.71 -9.27 -12.08
N LEU A 164 0.72 -10.58 -11.83
CA LEU A 164 1.59 -11.51 -12.55
C LEU A 164 1.15 -11.68 -14.00
N THR A 165 -0.15 -11.81 -14.26
CA THR A 165 -0.68 -12.02 -15.63
C THR A 165 -0.43 -10.82 -16.54
N THR A 166 -0.32 -9.61 -16.00
CA THR A 166 0.06 -8.40 -16.75
C THR A 166 1.40 -8.58 -17.49
N PHE A 167 2.33 -9.35 -16.94
CA PHE A 167 3.63 -9.61 -17.56
C PHE A 167 3.62 -10.82 -18.51
N MET A 168 2.54 -11.61 -18.48
CA MET A 168 2.41 -12.84 -19.30
C MET A 168 1.56 -12.61 -20.56
N ALA A 169 0.88 -11.47 -20.65
CA ALA A 169 0.01 -11.08 -21.77
C ALA A 169 0.77 -10.37 -22.88
#